data_bda85de8af9b0257260b2a6dd98beca1
#
_entry.id   bda85de8af9b0257260b2a6dd98beca1
#
_cell.length_a   1.000
_cell.length_b   1.000
_cell.length_c   1.000
_cell.angle_alpha   90.00
_cell.angle_beta   90.00
_cell.angle_gamma   90.00
#
_symmetry.space_group_name_H-M   'P 1'
#
loop_
_entity.id
_entity.type
_entity.pdbx_description
1 polymer ?
#
loop_
_entity_poly.entity_id
_entity_poly.type
_entity_poly.pdbx_seq_one_letter_code
_entity_poly.pdbx_strand_id
1 'polypeptide(L)'
;MISRLFMALRFLAGFGIARGLLFFSPILLSNLLPLDRYGQFELAQSLASIGALVIGCGLVGTVPLIRLRDEIDGRWDTLLLLVAGLGGGCILLALGVGLTSGTLFSVPVLVPLGIGVLMLQGLWANTLKSDGQGTRAIFVEVGFWAVAVSGAGLTVLSKDRLSQGTIPLVLLVYAVVLLGVTLVQQVRCRTGSFGLLDLRRNIALGLPLMFTGILTVLITSSGRLVLGQTSGVEAVGLYAVLYRSTTLPLVGHQILIIGFFRQIFSWSDEVLRARAAVIVVGVSAMALGFWVLEPYLGWLLGKRFTQIFAAYRAEGLTLLVQTILWSAIALNDLVNSRLQIAGRVTRVTAPYLALGLGALTFWTWSRAQHMPISDTLHGFIMGHFILMVGFYTVQCWSAWWLGHRFVRLWLSTYVCTVGVGLLIFLGELYG
;
A
#
# COMPACT_ATOMS: atom_id res chain seq x y z
N MET A 1 25.26 27.53 4.49
CA MET A 1 24.27 27.37 3.42
C MET A 1 24.54 26.13 2.57
N ILE A 2 25.76 25.95 2.04
CA ILE A 2 26.17 24.82 1.19
C ILE A 2 25.97 23.44 1.86
N SER A 3 26.29 23.29 3.15
CA SER A 3 26.11 22.02 3.88
C SER A 3 24.65 21.61 4.01
N ARG A 4 23.73 22.56 4.20
CA ARG A 4 22.28 22.29 4.25
C ARG A 4 21.72 21.91 2.88
N LEU A 5 22.19 22.55 1.81
CA LEU A 5 21.81 22.20 0.45
C LEU A 5 22.30 20.80 0.08
N PHE A 6 23.54 20.45 0.42
CA PHE A 6 24.09 19.10 0.17
C PHE A 6 23.33 18.02 0.96
N MET A 7 22.97 18.29 2.20
CA MET A 7 22.18 17.38 3.03
C MET A 7 20.76 17.18 2.46
N ALA A 8 20.13 18.28 1.98
CA ALA A 8 18.82 18.20 1.34
C ALA A 8 18.87 17.43 0.00
N LEU A 9 19.88 17.66 -0.82
CA LEU A 9 20.08 16.93 -2.09
C LEU A 9 20.34 15.44 -1.83
N ARG A 10 21.17 15.10 -0.86
CA ARG A 10 21.42 13.69 -0.47
C ARG A 10 20.15 13.01 0.03
N PHE A 11 19.33 13.71 0.82
CA PHE A 11 18.04 13.20 1.29
C PHE A 11 17.08 12.99 0.12
N LEU A 12 16.93 13.99 -0.77
CA LEU A 12 16.06 13.89 -1.96
C LEU A 12 16.50 12.78 -2.90
N ALA A 13 17.80 12.63 -3.15
CA ALA A 13 18.33 11.55 -3.97
C ALA A 13 18.06 10.17 -3.34
N GLY A 14 18.40 9.97 -2.06
CA GLY A 14 18.13 8.72 -1.35
C GLY A 14 16.63 8.39 -1.28
N PHE A 15 15.80 9.41 -1.02
CA PHE A 15 14.34 9.28 -1.02
C PHE A 15 13.81 8.93 -2.40
N GLY A 16 14.26 9.63 -3.45
CA GLY A 16 13.85 9.39 -4.85
C GLY A 16 14.22 7.97 -5.31
N ILE A 17 15.46 7.52 -5.02
CA ILE A 17 15.89 6.15 -5.34
C ILE A 17 15.01 5.12 -4.62
N ALA A 18 14.80 5.26 -3.32
CA ALA A 18 14.02 4.29 -2.55
C ALA A 18 12.55 4.26 -2.98
N ARG A 19 11.94 5.42 -3.26
CA ARG A 19 10.57 5.48 -3.80
C ARG A 19 10.48 4.97 -5.23
N GLY A 20 11.48 5.25 -6.04
CA GLY A 20 11.63 4.64 -7.36
C GLY A 20 11.66 3.11 -7.26
N LEU A 21 12.48 2.55 -6.38
CA LEU A 21 12.52 1.10 -6.15
C LEU A 21 11.16 0.56 -5.70
N LEU A 22 10.46 1.23 -4.78
CA LEU A 22 9.13 0.81 -4.34
C LEU A 22 8.11 0.77 -5.48
N PHE A 23 8.17 1.72 -6.40
CA PHE A 23 7.28 1.81 -7.55
C PHE A 23 7.68 0.82 -8.66
N PHE A 24 8.96 0.81 -9.04
CA PHE A 24 9.41 0.00 -10.17
C PHE A 24 9.59 -1.48 -9.86
N SER A 25 9.84 -1.87 -8.58
CA SER A 25 10.02 -3.28 -8.23
C SER A 25 8.82 -4.16 -8.59
N PRO A 26 7.56 -3.81 -8.28
CA PRO A 26 6.40 -4.59 -8.73
C PRO A 26 6.29 -4.69 -10.25
N ILE A 27 6.61 -3.59 -10.97
CA ILE A 27 6.58 -3.55 -12.44
C ILE A 27 7.67 -4.45 -13.02
N LEU A 28 8.89 -4.39 -12.49
CA LEU A 28 9.97 -5.30 -12.88
C LEU A 28 9.59 -6.74 -12.60
N LEU A 29 9.02 -7.03 -11.44
CA LEU A 29 8.56 -8.37 -11.08
C LEU A 29 7.50 -8.88 -12.05
N SER A 30 6.57 -8.03 -12.50
CA SER A 30 5.56 -8.38 -13.49
C SER A 30 6.14 -8.73 -14.85
N ASN A 31 7.29 -8.15 -15.23
CA ASN A 31 7.99 -8.49 -16.48
C ASN A 31 8.85 -9.77 -16.37
N LEU A 32 9.28 -10.14 -15.15
CA LEU A 32 10.13 -11.29 -14.89
C LEU A 32 9.34 -12.60 -14.64
N LEU A 33 8.13 -12.49 -14.09
CA LEU A 33 7.28 -13.64 -13.75
C LEU A 33 6.18 -13.88 -14.79
N PRO A 34 5.73 -15.14 -15.02
CA PRO A 34 4.46 -15.42 -15.67
C PRO A 34 3.31 -14.70 -14.97
N LEU A 35 2.25 -14.36 -15.72
CA LEU A 35 1.16 -13.51 -15.21
C LEU A 35 0.42 -14.13 -14.03
N ASP A 36 0.18 -15.43 -14.08
CA ASP A 36 -0.45 -16.20 -13.00
C ASP A 36 0.41 -16.19 -11.72
N ARG A 37 1.73 -16.33 -11.86
CA ARG A 37 2.68 -16.27 -10.74
C ARG A 37 2.78 -14.87 -10.15
N TYR A 38 2.81 -13.86 -11.01
CA TYR A 38 2.76 -12.48 -10.55
C TYR A 38 1.46 -12.20 -9.81
N GLY A 39 0.31 -12.69 -10.32
CA GLY A 39 -0.97 -12.58 -9.65
C GLY A 39 -1.01 -13.31 -8.29
N GLN A 40 -0.44 -14.51 -8.19
CA GLN A 40 -0.29 -15.22 -6.90
C GLN A 40 0.51 -14.39 -5.90
N PHE A 41 1.61 -13.78 -6.33
CA PHE A 41 2.47 -12.96 -5.48
C PHE A 41 1.75 -11.69 -5.00
N GLU A 42 1.06 -10.96 -5.89
CA GLU A 42 0.31 -9.76 -5.56
C GLU A 42 -0.89 -10.05 -4.63
N LEU A 43 -1.58 -11.17 -4.84
CA LEU A 43 -2.64 -11.64 -3.95
C LEU A 43 -2.09 -11.98 -2.57
N ALA A 44 -1.01 -12.76 -2.52
CA ALA A 44 -0.36 -13.13 -1.28
C ALA A 44 0.15 -11.89 -0.51
N GLN A 45 0.75 -10.92 -1.20
CA GLN A 45 1.20 -9.66 -0.61
C GLN A 45 0.04 -8.84 -0.03
N SER A 46 -1.12 -8.81 -0.72
CA SER A 46 -2.31 -8.10 -0.24
C SER A 46 -2.90 -8.75 1.00
N LEU A 47 -3.00 -10.10 1.01
CA LEU A 47 -3.42 -10.87 2.18
C LEU A 47 -2.42 -10.73 3.34
N ALA A 48 -1.12 -10.77 3.06
CA ALA A 48 -0.07 -10.59 4.04
C ALA A 48 -0.12 -9.19 4.69
N SER A 49 -0.45 -8.15 3.92
CA SER A 49 -0.59 -6.79 4.46
C SER A 49 -1.74 -6.68 5.47
N ILE A 50 -2.88 -7.29 5.20
CA ILE A 50 -4.00 -7.38 6.16
C ILE A 50 -3.62 -8.27 7.34
N GLY A 51 -3.03 -9.44 7.06
CA GLY A 51 -2.59 -10.38 8.09
C GLY A 51 -1.58 -9.75 9.06
N ALA A 52 -0.64 -8.95 8.58
CA ALA A 52 0.33 -8.26 9.40
C ALA A 52 -0.32 -7.24 10.37
N LEU A 53 -1.40 -6.58 9.95
CA LEU A 53 -2.17 -5.68 10.81
C LEU A 53 -3.00 -6.46 11.84
N VAL A 54 -3.69 -7.52 11.41
CA VAL A 54 -4.59 -8.32 12.28
C VAL A 54 -3.79 -9.14 13.29
N ILE A 55 -2.83 -9.96 12.82
CA ILE A 55 -2.01 -10.81 13.70
C ILE A 55 -1.11 -9.95 14.58
N GLY A 56 -0.56 -8.88 14.03
CA GLY A 56 0.23 -7.90 14.78
C GLY A 56 -0.60 -6.97 15.67
N CYS A 57 -1.94 -7.06 15.68
CA CYS A 57 -2.82 -6.17 16.46
C CYS A 57 -2.46 -4.68 16.34
N GLY A 58 -1.94 -4.24 15.18
CA GLY A 58 -1.47 -2.87 14.97
C GLY A 58 -0.20 -2.48 15.75
N LEU A 59 0.47 -3.42 16.43
CA LEU A 59 1.64 -3.19 17.29
C LEU A 59 2.76 -2.42 16.60
N VAL A 60 3.01 -2.71 15.32
CA VAL A 60 4.04 -2.02 14.54
C VAL A 60 3.77 -0.51 14.42
N GLY A 61 2.50 -0.11 14.39
CA GLY A 61 2.08 1.29 14.38
C GLY A 61 2.28 2.01 15.71
N THR A 62 2.45 1.29 16.83
CA THR A 62 2.66 1.91 18.15
C THR A 62 4.10 2.36 18.39
N VAL A 63 5.05 1.93 17.56
CA VAL A 63 6.49 2.26 17.71
C VAL A 63 6.74 3.75 17.92
N PRO A 64 6.22 4.67 17.07
CA PRO A 64 6.43 6.10 17.27
C PRO A 64 5.82 6.61 18.57
N LEU A 65 4.69 6.05 18.99
CA LEU A 65 4.03 6.44 20.23
C LEU A 65 4.89 6.07 21.44
N ILE A 66 5.39 4.84 21.49
CA ILE A 66 6.20 4.33 22.62
C ILE A 66 7.57 5.01 22.66
N ARG A 67 8.16 5.39 21.50
CA ARG A 67 9.52 5.97 21.47
C ARG A 67 9.58 7.49 21.54
N LEU A 68 8.51 8.20 21.17
CA LEU A 68 8.53 9.66 21.07
C LEU A 68 7.65 10.35 22.11
N ARG A 69 6.83 9.61 22.89
CA ARG A 69 5.96 10.16 23.92
C ARG A 69 6.23 9.50 25.25
N ASP A 70 6.89 10.19 26.13
CA ASP A 70 7.21 9.72 27.50
C ASP A 70 5.95 9.46 28.36
N GLU A 71 4.82 10.08 27.99
CA GLU A 71 3.52 9.94 28.67
C GLU A 71 2.83 8.59 28.36
N ILE A 72 3.28 7.86 27.33
CA ILE A 72 2.66 6.60 26.92
C ILE A 72 3.35 5.44 27.63
N ASP A 73 2.60 4.79 28.48
CA ASP A 73 3.01 3.66 29.32
C ASP A 73 3.09 2.34 28.51
N GLY A 74 3.93 2.33 27.44
CA GLY A 74 4.21 1.18 26.61
C GLY A 74 5.67 0.72 26.75
N ARG A 75 5.90 -0.59 26.85
CA ARG A 75 7.24 -1.15 27.00
C ARG A 75 7.82 -1.58 25.67
N TRP A 76 8.98 -1.01 25.34
CA TRP A 76 9.69 -1.30 24.10
C TRP A 76 10.19 -2.76 24.01
N ASP A 77 10.76 -3.30 25.09
CA ASP A 77 11.25 -4.68 25.16
C ASP A 77 10.10 -5.71 24.97
N THR A 78 8.92 -5.43 25.53
CA THR A 78 7.71 -6.24 25.34
C THR A 78 7.21 -6.17 23.89
N LEU A 79 7.25 -4.97 23.29
CA LEU A 79 6.87 -4.81 21.89
C LEU A 79 7.80 -5.60 20.94
N LEU A 80 9.11 -5.52 21.15
CA LEU A 80 10.09 -6.30 20.39
C LEU A 80 9.83 -7.81 20.50
N LEU A 81 9.58 -8.31 21.70
CA LEU A 81 9.29 -9.73 21.94
C LEU A 81 8.00 -10.19 21.25
N LEU A 82 6.94 -9.38 21.32
CA LEU A 82 5.66 -9.70 20.68
C LEU A 82 5.80 -9.75 19.16
N VAL A 83 6.40 -8.74 18.55
CA VAL A 83 6.57 -8.70 17.10
C VAL A 83 7.52 -9.81 16.62
N ALA A 84 8.61 -10.10 17.37
CA ALA A 84 9.50 -11.23 17.07
C ALA A 84 8.77 -12.58 17.20
N GLY A 85 7.97 -12.78 18.25
CA GLY A 85 7.21 -14.01 18.47
C GLY A 85 6.15 -14.25 17.41
N LEU A 86 5.32 -13.24 17.13
CA LEU A 86 4.26 -13.35 16.12
C LEU A 86 4.86 -13.44 14.70
N GLY A 87 5.83 -12.59 14.36
CA GLY A 87 6.51 -12.64 13.06
C GLY A 87 7.28 -13.93 12.85
N GLY A 88 8.02 -14.40 13.88
CA GLY A 88 8.72 -15.69 13.88
C GLY A 88 7.77 -16.88 13.75
N GLY A 89 6.64 -16.86 14.47
CA GLY A 89 5.59 -17.86 14.34
C GLY A 89 5.01 -17.96 12.93
N CYS A 90 4.79 -16.82 12.26
CA CYS A 90 4.35 -16.80 10.86
C CYS A 90 5.42 -17.36 9.91
N ILE A 91 6.71 -17.09 10.14
CA ILE A 91 7.82 -17.64 9.36
C ILE A 91 7.88 -19.17 9.51
N LEU A 92 7.76 -19.67 10.74
CA LEU A 92 7.72 -21.12 11.03
C LEU A 92 6.51 -21.79 10.39
N LEU A 93 5.35 -21.15 10.43
CA LEU A 93 4.15 -21.62 9.73
C LEU A 93 4.37 -21.72 8.22
N ALA A 94 4.99 -20.70 7.60
CA ALA A 94 5.33 -20.73 6.18
C ALA A 94 6.25 -21.90 5.82
N LEU A 95 7.28 -22.15 6.65
CA LEU A 95 8.18 -23.29 6.50
C LEU A 95 7.44 -24.62 6.64
N GLY A 96 6.61 -24.77 7.66
CA GLY A 96 5.81 -25.99 7.86
C GLY A 96 4.90 -26.28 6.68
N VAL A 97 4.15 -25.28 6.20
CA VAL A 97 3.30 -25.41 5.00
C VAL A 97 4.12 -25.73 3.75
N GLY A 98 5.26 -25.06 3.56
CA GLY A 98 6.16 -25.32 2.42
C GLY A 98 6.70 -26.75 2.41
N LEU A 99 7.11 -27.27 3.56
CA LEU A 99 7.60 -28.65 3.70
C LEU A 99 6.51 -29.70 3.46
N THR A 100 5.30 -29.45 3.94
CA THR A 100 4.18 -30.40 3.76
C THR A 100 3.59 -30.37 2.36
N SER A 101 3.53 -29.20 1.71
CA SER A 101 2.99 -29.04 0.36
C SER A 101 4.00 -29.37 -0.76
N GLY A 102 5.29 -29.45 -0.45
CA GLY A 102 6.36 -29.63 -1.44
C GLY A 102 6.55 -28.43 -2.38
N THR A 103 5.83 -27.33 -2.18
CA THR A 103 5.88 -26.13 -3.03
C THR A 103 6.11 -24.88 -2.19
N LEU A 104 7.20 -24.16 -2.47
CA LEU A 104 7.49 -22.90 -1.78
C LEU A 104 6.76 -21.71 -2.39
N PHE A 105 6.51 -21.72 -3.71
CA PHE A 105 5.81 -20.64 -4.40
C PHE A 105 4.31 -20.92 -4.49
N SER A 106 3.63 -20.75 -3.39
CA SER A 106 2.16 -20.86 -3.30
C SER A 106 1.59 -19.84 -2.35
N VAL A 107 0.34 -19.42 -2.56
CA VAL A 107 -0.34 -18.43 -1.68
C VAL A 107 -0.30 -18.87 -0.21
N PRO A 108 -0.58 -20.14 0.17
CA PRO A 108 -0.51 -20.58 1.57
C PRO A 108 0.87 -20.44 2.22
N VAL A 109 1.97 -20.47 1.45
CA VAL A 109 3.34 -20.23 1.96
C VAL A 109 3.69 -18.75 1.95
N LEU A 110 3.38 -18.06 0.86
CA LEU A 110 3.74 -16.64 0.67
C LEU A 110 3.00 -15.71 1.64
N VAL A 111 1.76 -16.04 2.04
CA VAL A 111 0.99 -15.20 2.97
C VAL A 111 1.64 -15.18 4.36
N PRO A 112 1.83 -16.29 5.07
CA PRO A 112 2.45 -16.24 6.40
C PRO A 112 3.89 -15.75 6.34
N LEU A 113 4.68 -16.09 5.31
CA LEU A 113 6.01 -15.53 5.12
C LEU A 113 5.97 -14.01 4.95
N GLY A 114 5.06 -13.51 4.11
CA GLY A 114 4.85 -12.07 3.91
C GLY A 114 4.40 -11.36 5.19
N ILE A 115 3.54 -11.95 6.01
CA ILE A 115 3.13 -11.41 7.32
C ILE A 115 4.35 -11.24 8.21
N GLY A 116 5.17 -12.26 8.36
CA GLY A 116 6.39 -12.22 9.17
C GLY A 116 7.36 -11.13 8.70
N VAL A 117 7.63 -11.07 7.38
CA VAL A 117 8.49 -10.02 6.78
C VAL A 117 7.92 -8.64 7.04
N LEU A 118 6.65 -8.39 6.71
CA LEU A 118 6.04 -7.05 6.81
C LEU A 118 5.96 -6.55 8.26
N MET A 119 5.71 -7.45 9.24
CA MET A 119 5.73 -7.09 10.65
C MET A 119 7.13 -6.68 11.12
N LEU A 120 8.16 -7.50 10.83
CA LEU A 120 9.53 -7.24 11.24
C LEU A 120 10.11 -6.01 10.51
N GLN A 121 9.88 -5.91 9.20
CA GLN A 121 10.28 -4.77 8.37
C GLN A 121 9.63 -3.46 8.85
N GLY A 122 8.32 -3.49 9.11
CA GLY A 122 7.58 -2.33 9.60
C GLY A 122 8.05 -1.87 10.99
N LEU A 123 8.38 -2.81 11.88
CA LEU A 123 8.98 -2.51 13.18
C LEU A 123 10.27 -1.70 13.02
N TRP A 124 11.19 -2.17 12.18
CA TRP A 124 12.47 -1.48 11.96
C TRP A 124 12.33 -0.18 11.19
N ALA A 125 11.45 -0.13 10.19
CA ALA A 125 11.19 1.11 9.47
C ALA A 125 10.65 2.20 10.41
N ASN A 126 9.68 1.87 11.26
CA ASN A 126 9.12 2.82 12.21
C ASN A 126 10.12 3.20 13.34
N THR A 127 10.96 2.26 13.76
CA THR A 127 12.05 2.54 14.70
C THR A 127 13.04 3.56 14.13
N LEU A 128 13.52 3.32 12.91
CA LEU A 128 14.44 4.24 12.23
C LEU A 128 13.82 5.61 11.96
N LYS A 129 12.51 5.66 11.65
CA LYS A 129 11.78 6.95 11.52
C LYS A 129 11.76 7.70 12.85
N SER A 130 11.47 7.00 13.95
CA SER A 130 11.44 7.59 15.28
C SER A 130 12.83 8.09 15.72
N ASP A 131 13.89 7.40 15.29
CA ASP A 131 15.29 7.81 15.55
C ASP A 131 15.79 8.92 14.60
N GLY A 132 14.92 9.49 13.75
CA GLY A 132 15.29 10.53 12.78
C GLY A 132 16.10 10.02 11.57
N GLN A 133 16.24 8.71 11.41
CA GLN A 133 17.00 8.07 10.32
C GLN A 133 16.09 7.80 9.08
N GLY A 134 15.34 8.81 8.63
CA GLY A 134 14.31 8.67 7.62
C GLY A 134 14.76 8.00 6.31
N THR A 135 15.97 8.33 5.82
CA THR A 135 16.51 7.71 4.60
C THR A 135 16.71 6.20 4.78
N ARG A 136 17.26 5.75 5.91
CA ARG A 136 17.43 4.32 6.20
C ARG A 136 16.07 3.61 6.35
N ALA A 137 15.12 4.27 6.99
CA ALA A 137 13.77 3.75 7.17
C ALA A 137 13.11 3.42 5.82
N ILE A 138 13.23 4.32 4.83
CA ILE A 138 12.64 4.13 3.51
C ILE A 138 13.29 2.94 2.78
N PHE A 139 14.62 2.76 2.88
CA PHE A 139 15.29 1.59 2.32
C PHE A 139 14.83 0.28 2.98
N VAL A 140 14.57 0.28 4.28
CA VAL A 140 13.97 -0.88 4.96
C VAL A 140 12.54 -1.11 4.45
N GLU A 141 11.72 -0.07 4.25
CA GLU A 141 10.36 -0.20 3.71
C GLU A 141 10.29 -0.81 2.31
N VAL A 142 11.31 -0.58 1.48
CA VAL A 142 11.41 -1.15 0.14
C VAL A 142 11.89 -2.61 0.17
N GLY A 143 12.45 -3.07 1.29
CA GLY A 143 13.14 -4.35 1.41
C GLY A 143 12.37 -5.54 0.88
N PHE A 144 11.07 -5.69 1.19
CA PHE A 144 10.23 -6.77 0.68
C PHE A 144 10.24 -6.85 -0.86
N TRP A 145 10.01 -5.72 -1.52
CA TRP A 145 9.97 -5.66 -2.98
C TRP A 145 11.34 -5.82 -3.63
N ALA A 146 12.36 -5.18 -3.07
CA ALA A 146 13.73 -5.28 -3.57
C ALA A 146 14.24 -6.73 -3.50
N VAL A 147 13.96 -7.42 -2.40
CA VAL A 147 14.32 -8.82 -2.18
C VAL A 147 13.55 -9.74 -3.14
N ALA A 148 12.25 -9.52 -3.36
CA ALA A 148 11.45 -10.28 -4.30
C ALA A 148 11.96 -10.14 -5.74
N VAL A 149 12.30 -8.91 -6.18
CA VAL A 149 12.89 -8.67 -7.51
C VAL A 149 14.26 -9.31 -7.63
N SER A 150 15.10 -9.25 -6.58
CA SER A 150 16.39 -9.93 -6.58
C SER A 150 16.24 -11.44 -6.75
N GLY A 151 15.26 -12.07 -6.06
CA GLY A 151 14.95 -13.48 -6.21
C GLY A 151 14.49 -13.84 -7.63
N ALA A 152 13.62 -13.01 -8.24
CA ALA A 152 13.20 -13.20 -9.63
C ALA A 152 14.37 -13.02 -10.62
N GLY A 153 15.20 -12.01 -10.40
CA GLY A 153 16.40 -11.76 -11.22
C GLY A 153 17.39 -12.92 -11.15
N LEU A 154 17.63 -13.50 -9.98
CA LEU A 154 18.47 -14.67 -9.81
C LEU A 154 17.92 -15.87 -10.59
N THR A 155 16.61 -16.08 -10.62
CA THR A 155 15.98 -17.15 -11.40
C THR A 155 16.27 -16.98 -12.89
N VAL A 156 16.09 -15.76 -13.42
CA VAL A 156 16.36 -15.47 -14.84
C VAL A 156 17.85 -15.59 -15.18
N LEU A 157 18.74 -15.06 -14.36
CA LEU A 157 20.20 -15.13 -14.58
C LEU A 157 20.75 -16.55 -14.54
N SER A 158 20.14 -17.44 -13.74
CA SER A 158 20.53 -18.84 -13.64
C SER A 158 20.05 -19.71 -14.83
N LYS A 159 19.41 -19.09 -15.85
CA LYS A 159 18.83 -19.79 -17.01
C LYS A 159 17.92 -20.96 -16.58
N ASP A 160 16.99 -20.65 -15.70
CA ASP A 160 15.99 -21.57 -15.12
C ASP A 160 16.57 -22.74 -14.30
N ARG A 161 17.87 -22.74 -14.00
CA ARG A 161 18.47 -23.73 -13.08
C ARG A 161 17.99 -23.55 -11.63
N LEU A 162 17.60 -22.32 -11.24
CA LEU A 162 16.97 -22.03 -9.98
C LEU A 162 15.45 -22.13 -10.14
N SER A 163 14.84 -22.97 -9.33
CA SER A 163 13.39 -23.18 -9.36
C SER A 163 12.61 -21.91 -8.98
N GLN A 164 11.31 -21.88 -9.29
CA GLN A 164 10.38 -20.81 -8.87
C GLN A 164 10.36 -20.59 -7.34
N GLY A 165 10.92 -21.49 -6.56
CA GLY A 165 11.13 -21.35 -5.12
C GLY A 165 12.18 -20.31 -4.70
N THR A 166 12.94 -19.73 -5.64
CA THR A 166 13.99 -18.75 -5.31
C THR A 166 13.46 -17.49 -4.64
N ILE A 167 12.32 -16.96 -5.10
CA ILE A 167 11.70 -15.76 -4.50
C ILE A 167 11.33 -16.00 -3.02
N PRO A 168 10.53 -17.02 -2.66
CA PRO A 168 10.23 -17.29 -1.26
C PRO A 168 11.48 -17.64 -0.44
N LEU A 169 12.48 -18.29 -1.02
CA LEU A 169 13.73 -18.58 -0.32
C LEU A 169 14.50 -17.29 0.04
N VAL A 170 14.65 -16.36 -0.88
CA VAL A 170 15.35 -15.09 -0.62
C VAL A 170 14.53 -14.22 0.38
N LEU A 171 13.19 -14.23 0.29
CA LEU A 171 12.32 -13.61 1.28
C LEU A 171 12.47 -14.26 2.66
N LEU A 172 12.61 -15.58 2.73
CA LEU A 172 12.85 -16.30 3.98
C LEU A 172 14.19 -15.91 4.60
N VAL A 173 15.25 -15.85 3.81
CA VAL A 173 16.57 -15.38 4.30
C VAL A 173 16.47 -13.96 4.85
N TYR A 174 15.77 -13.08 4.14
CA TYR A 174 15.53 -11.71 4.60
C TYR A 174 14.73 -11.68 5.92
N ALA A 175 13.67 -12.49 6.03
CA ALA A 175 12.87 -12.62 7.23
C ALA A 175 13.70 -13.10 8.44
N VAL A 176 14.56 -14.12 8.23
CA VAL A 176 15.44 -14.65 9.28
C VAL A 176 16.46 -13.61 9.74
N VAL A 177 17.02 -12.82 8.82
CA VAL A 177 17.94 -11.72 9.18
C VAL A 177 17.21 -10.67 10.02
N LEU A 178 16.01 -10.23 9.60
CA LEU A 178 15.22 -9.26 10.37
C LEU A 178 14.83 -9.81 11.75
N LEU A 179 14.45 -11.08 11.83
CA LEU A 179 14.12 -11.74 13.10
C LEU A 179 15.36 -11.80 14.01
N GLY A 180 16.52 -12.20 13.48
CA GLY A 180 17.77 -12.24 14.21
C GLY A 180 18.16 -10.88 14.79
N VAL A 181 18.08 -9.82 13.98
CA VAL A 181 18.34 -8.44 14.44
C VAL A 181 17.35 -8.04 15.54
N THR A 182 16.08 -8.40 15.40
CA THR A 182 15.03 -8.09 16.40
C THR A 182 15.30 -8.81 17.72
N LEU A 183 15.66 -10.08 17.68
CA LEU A 183 16.00 -10.87 18.87
C LEU A 183 17.26 -10.35 19.58
N VAL A 184 18.30 -10.00 18.84
CA VAL A 184 19.51 -9.38 19.40
C VAL A 184 19.18 -8.06 20.09
N GLN A 185 18.36 -7.22 19.47
CA GLN A 185 17.94 -5.97 20.07
C GLN A 185 17.06 -6.19 21.31
N GLN A 186 16.16 -7.16 21.28
CA GLN A 186 15.33 -7.52 22.42
C GLN A 186 16.17 -7.94 23.63
N VAL A 187 17.22 -8.76 23.42
CA VAL A 187 18.15 -9.15 24.48
C VAL A 187 18.89 -7.93 25.07
N ARG A 188 19.30 -6.99 24.20
CA ARG A 188 20.02 -5.77 24.64
C ARG A 188 19.13 -4.79 25.40
N CYS A 189 17.84 -4.70 25.05
CA CYS A 189 16.90 -3.75 25.64
C CYS A 189 16.08 -4.34 26.79
N ARG A 190 16.33 -5.58 27.20
CA ARG A 190 15.56 -6.25 28.26
C ARG A 190 15.77 -5.55 29.60
N THR A 191 14.69 -4.92 30.10
CA THR A 191 14.75 -4.11 31.33
C THR A 191 14.07 -4.78 32.55
N GLY A 192 13.51 -5.99 32.39
CA GLY A 192 12.83 -6.68 33.47
C GLY A 192 12.10 -7.96 33.08
N SER A 193 11.21 -8.45 33.93
CA SER A 193 10.35 -9.58 33.63
C SER A 193 9.20 -9.17 32.71
N PHE A 194 8.85 -10.05 31.78
CA PHE A 194 7.66 -9.90 30.93
C PHE A 194 6.39 -10.01 31.79
N GLY A 195 5.51 -9.01 31.70
CA GLY A 195 4.26 -8.95 32.44
C GLY A 195 3.02 -9.00 31.49
N LEU A 196 1.99 -9.73 31.91
CA LEU A 196 0.71 -9.75 31.18
C LEU A 196 0.07 -8.34 31.07
N LEU A 197 0.34 -7.47 32.04
CA LEU A 197 -0.14 -6.10 32.03
C LEU A 197 0.49 -5.29 30.90
N ASP A 198 1.80 -5.46 30.68
CA ASP A 198 2.54 -4.79 29.59
C ASP A 198 2.06 -5.27 28.22
N LEU A 199 1.79 -6.57 28.09
CA LEU A 199 1.16 -7.16 26.89
C LEU A 199 -0.18 -6.48 26.58
N ARG A 200 -1.08 -6.44 27.57
CA ARG A 200 -2.40 -5.83 27.42
C ARG A 200 -2.31 -4.36 27.05
N ARG A 201 -1.39 -3.59 27.63
CA ARG A 201 -1.17 -2.17 27.33
C ARG A 201 -0.71 -1.97 25.88
N ASN A 202 0.29 -2.72 25.42
CA ASN A 202 0.78 -2.61 24.05
C ASN A 202 -0.30 -2.98 23.02
N ILE A 203 -1.09 -4.03 23.27
CA ILE A 203 -2.21 -4.42 22.40
C ILE A 203 -3.29 -3.34 22.39
N ALA A 204 -3.67 -2.79 23.54
CA ALA A 204 -4.68 -1.73 23.63
C ALA A 204 -4.29 -0.47 22.86
N LEU A 205 -3.00 -0.11 22.80
CA LEU A 205 -2.47 0.96 21.99
C LEU A 205 -2.53 0.64 20.48
N GLY A 206 -2.32 -0.63 20.11
CA GLY A 206 -2.27 -1.07 18.71
C GLY A 206 -3.65 -1.21 18.06
N LEU A 207 -4.67 -1.67 18.79
CA LEU A 207 -5.99 -1.97 18.22
C LEU A 207 -6.62 -0.83 17.40
N PRO A 208 -6.64 0.44 17.86
CA PRO A 208 -7.18 1.54 17.05
C PRO A 208 -6.40 1.71 15.73
N LEU A 209 -5.05 1.53 15.77
CA LEU A 209 -4.19 1.64 14.61
C LEU A 209 -4.39 0.46 13.63
N MET A 210 -4.71 -0.73 14.17
CA MET A 210 -5.08 -1.89 13.36
C MET A 210 -6.32 -1.59 12.51
N PHE A 211 -7.39 -1.08 13.11
CA PHE A 211 -8.63 -0.79 12.38
C PHE A 211 -8.45 0.26 11.28
N THR A 212 -7.74 1.35 11.57
CA THR A 212 -7.45 2.37 10.56
C THR A 212 -6.54 1.84 9.45
N GLY A 213 -5.54 1.03 9.81
CA GLY A 213 -4.66 0.36 8.85
C GLY A 213 -5.40 -0.61 7.93
N ILE A 214 -6.31 -1.43 8.47
CA ILE A 214 -7.14 -2.37 7.68
C ILE A 214 -7.96 -1.59 6.64
N LEU A 215 -8.62 -0.49 7.02
CA LEU A 215 -9.39 0.31 6.06
C LEU A 215 -8.51 0.84 4.93
N THR A 216 -7.32 1.35 5.25
CA THR A 216 -6.37 1.85 4.25
C THR A 216 -5.93 0.73 3.29
N VAL A 217 -5.63 -0.46 3.82
CA VAL A 217 -5.24 -1.62 3.00
C VAL A 217 -6.43 -2.12 2.17
N LEU A 218 -7.64 -2.14 2.70
CA LEU A 218 -8.83 -2.52 1.93
C LEU A 218 -9.08 -1.57 0.76
N ILE A 219 -8.94 -0.26 0.94
CA ILE A 219 -9.09 0.71 -0.16
C ILE A 219 -8.08 0.45 -1.29
N THR A 220 -6.83 0.12 -0.95
CA THR A 220 -5.74 -0.03 -1.94
C THR A 220 -5.59 -1.44 -2.50
N SER A 221 -6.04 -2.46 -1.77
CA SER A 221 -5.83 -3.88 -2.12
C SER A 221 -7.10 -4.64 -2.47
N SER A 222 -8.29 -4.02 -2.31
CA SER A 222 -9.59 -4.67 -2.57
C SER A 222 -9.69 -5.29 -3.95
N GLY A 223 -9.11 -4.67 -4.99
CA GLY A 223 -9.13 -5.22 -6.33
C GLY A 223 -8.49 -6.60 -6.42
N ARG A 224 -7.31 -6.78 -5.79
CA ARG A 224 -6.62 -8.06 -5.79
C ARG A 224 -7.36 -9.11 -4.96
N LEU A 225 -7.97 -8.69 -3.85
CA LEU A 225 -8.71 -9.59 -2.95
C LEU A 225 -9.99 -10.09 -3.60
N VAL A 226 -10.78 -9.18 -4.18
CA VAL A 226 -12.05 -9.53 -4.85
C VAL A 226 -11.79 -10.39 -6.08
N LEU A 227 -10.91 -9.94 -6.98
CA LEU A 227 -10.60 -10.70 -8.19
C LEU A 227 -9.94 -12.06 -7.89
N GLY A 228 -9.11 -12.14 -6.85
CA GLY A 228 -8.50 -13.40 -6.43
C GLY A 228 -9.51 -14.44 -5.95
N GLN A 229 -10.61 -13.99 -5.33
CA GLN A 229 -11.69 -14.88 -4.87
C GLN A 229 -12.71 -15.20 -5.96
N THR A 230 -12.90 -14.31 -6.92
CA THR A 230 -14.00 -14.42 -7.90
C THR A 230 -13.54 -14.90 -9.28
N SER A 231 -12.36 -14.48 -9.73
CA SER A 231 -11.90 -14.64 -11.11
C SER A 231 -10.51 -15.30 -11.21
N GLY A 232 -9.89 -15.61 -10.06
CA GLY A 232 -8.62 -16.31 -10.00
C GLY A 232 -7.38 -15.42 -10.13
N VAL A 233 -6.22 -16.06 -10.03
CA VAL A 233 -4.92 -15.35 -9.91
C VAL A 233 -4.48 -14.65 -11.18
N GLU A 234 -4.89 -15.10 -12.36
CA GLU A 234 -4.58 -14.46 -13.63
C GLU A 234 -5.26 -13.07 -13.71
N ALA A 235 -6.53 -12.97 -13.32
CA ALA A 235 -7.24 -11.69 -13.24
C ALA A 235 -6.58 -10.75 -12.24
N VAL A 236 -6.07 -11.26 -11.12
CA VAL A 236 -5.25 -10.48 -10.17
C VAL A 236 -3.99 -9.95 -10.84
N GLY A 237 -3.30 -10.78 -11.63
CA GLY A 237 -2.10 -10.38 -12.36
C GLY A 237 -2.36 -9.25 -13.36
N LEU A 238 -3.42 -9.39 -14.16
CA LEU A 238 -3.86 -8.34 -15.11
C LEU A 238 -4.17 -7.03 -14.38
N TYR A 239 -5.03 -7.10 -13.37
CA TYR A 239 -5.38 -5.93 -12.55
C TYR A 239 -4.15 -5.29 -11.92
N ALA A 240 -3.23 -6.09 -11.36
CA ALA A 240 -2.06 -5.57 -10.67
C ALA A 240 -1.09 -4.84 -11.62
N VAL A 241 -0.90 -5.32 -12.85
CA VAL A 241 -0.09 -4.61 -13.86
C VAL A 241 -0.71 -3.26 -14.20
N LEU A 242 -2.02 -3.20 -14.48
CA LEU A 242 -2.75 -1.96 -14.76
C LEU A 242 -2.68 -1.01 -13.56
N TYR A 243 -3.01 -1.51 -12.37
CA TYR A 243 -2.98 -0.73 -11.13
C TYR A 243 -1.61 -0.13 -10.83
N ARG A 244 -0.55 -0.95 -10.89
CA ARG A 244 0.82 -0.49 -10.55
C ARG A 244 1.32 0.60 -11.48
N SER A 245 1.07 0.47 -12.77
CA SER A 245 1.49 1.46 -13.77
C SER A 245 0.70 2.74 -13.67
N THR A 246 -0.62 2.67 -13.54
CA THR A 246 -1.50 3.86 -13.48
C THR A 246 -1.41 4.60 -12.15
N THR A 247 -0.83 4.01 -11.09
CA THR A 247 -0.63 4.68 -9.80
C THR A 247 0.61 5.58 -9.73
N LEU A 248 1.34 5.80 -10.83
CA LEU A 248 2.47 6.73 -10.87
C LEU A 248 2.13 8.14 -10.34
N PRO A 249 0.97 8.76 -10.64
CA PRO A 249 0.59 10.04 -10.05
C PRO A 249 0.51 10.05 -8.52
N LEU A 250 0.22 8.89 -7.90
CA LEU A 250 0.21 8.76 -6.43
C LEU A 250 1.60 8.83 -5.82
N VAL A 251 2.65 8.47 -6.55
CA VAL A 251 4.05 8.67 -6.08
C VAL A 251 4.32 10.15 -5.89
N GLY A 252 3.90 10.99 -6.84
CA GLY A 252 3.97 12.45 -6.72
C GLY A 252 3.19 12.98 -5.51
N HIS A 253 1.96 12.49 -5.30
CA HIS A 253 1.18 12.79 -4.10
C HIS A 253 1.94 12.45 -2.81
N GLN A 254 2.52 11.25 -2.72
CA GLN A 254 3.30 10.82 -1.55
C GLN A 254 4.52 11.71 -1.30
N ILE A 255 5.23 12.10 -2.35
CA ILE A 255 6.38 13.03 -2.26
C ILE A 255 5.93 14.38 -1.68
N LEU A 256 4.82 14.92 -2.18
CA LEU A 256 4.27 16.20 -1.70
C LEU A 256 3.82 16.11 -0.23
N ILE A 257 3.08 15.06 0.14
CA ILE A 257 2.62 14.87 1.53
C ILE A 257 3.80 14.70 2.48
N ILE A 258 4.81 13.92 2.13
CA ILE A 258 5.98 13.72 3.00
C ILE A 258 6.82 15.00 3.08
N GLY A 259 7.03 15.68 1.96
CA GLY A 259 7.79 16.94 1.91
C GLY A 259 7.15 18.05 2.73
N PHE A 260 5.82 18.12 2.76
CA PHE A 260 5.07 19.14 3.49
C PHE A 260 4.44 18.61 4.79
N PHE A 261 4.71 17.38 5.21
CA PHE A 261 4.04 16.74 6.35
C PHE A 261 4.03 17.62 7.60
N ARG A 262 5.20 18.09 8.03
CA ARG A 262 5.34 18.95 9.21
C ARG A 262 4.57 20.28 9.07
N GLN A 263 4.59 20.85 7.88
CA GLN A 263 3.90 22.11 7.57
C GLN A 263 2.38 21.91 7.54
N ILE A 264 1.88 20.77 7.06
CA ILE A 264 0.44 20.45 7.03
C ILE A 264 -0.15 20.54 8.44
N PHE A 265 0.57 20.09 9.45
CA PHE A 265 0.11 20.18 10.85
C PHE A 265 0.23 21.59 11.45
N SER A 266 1.07 22.47 10.89
CA SER A 266 1.26 23.84 11.36
C SER A 266 0.40 24.88 10.61
N TRP A 267 -0.15 24.56 9.44
CA TRP A 267 -0.97 25.49 8.66
C TRP A 267 -2.30 25.82 9.35
N SER A 268 -2.79 27.03 9.17
CA SER A 268 -4.19 27.36 9.53
C SER A 268 -5.16 26.54 8.67
N ASP A 269 -6.39 26.37 9.12
CA ASP A 269 -7.41 25.61 8.38
C ASP A 269 -7.68 26.19 7.00
N GLU A 270 -7.59 27.50 6.85
CA GLU A 270 -7.78 28.19 5.58
C GLU A 270 -6.66 27.86 4.58
N VAL A 271 -5.40 27.93 5.02
CA VAL A 271 -4.23 27.58 4.21
C VAL A 271 -4.26 26.09 3.84
N LEU A 272 -4.62 25.22 4.77
CA LEU A 272 -4.76 23.77 4.52
C LEU A 272 -5.80 23.49 3.43
N ARG A 273 -6.98 24.13 3.51
CA ARG A 273 -8.06 23.97 2.51
C ARG A 273 -7.60 24.36 1.11
N ALA A 274 -6.89 25.49 1.00
CA ALA A 274 -6.40 25.96 -0.30
C ALA A 274 -5.32 25.03 -0.87
N ARG A 275 -4.34 24.64 -0.06
CA ARG A 275 -3.21 23.80 -0.50
C ARG A 275 -3.58 22.35 -0.77
N ALA A 276 -4.54 21.79 -0.02
CA ALA A 276 -5.07 20.45 -0.31
C ALA A 276 -5.71 20.39 -1.71
N ALA A 277 -6.47 21.42 -2.10
CA ALA A 277 -7.02 21.53 -3.45
C ALA A 277 -5.90 21.59 -4.52
N VAL A 278 -4.82 22.36 -4.27
CA VAL A 278 -3.67 22.43 -5.19
C VAL A 278 -2.99 21.07 -5.36
N ILE A 279 -2.88 20.26 -4.30
CA ILE A 279 -2.32 18.90 -4.39
C ILE A 279 -3.17 18.02 -5.31
N VAL A 280 -4.51 18.08 -5.19
CA VAL A 280 -5.42 17.32 -6.08
C VAL A 280 -5.26 17.75 -7.53
N VAL A 281 -5.17 19.06 -7.80
CA VAL A 281 -4.90 19.58 -9.16
C VAL A 281 -3.55 19.10 -9.68
N GLY A 282 -2.52 19.09 -8.83
CA GLY A 282 -1.20 18.57 -9.19
C GLY A 282 -1.21 17.08 -9.56
N VAL A 283 -1.94 16.24 -8.79
CA VAL A 283 -2.12 14.81 -9.12
C VAL A 283 -2.90 14.65 -10.42
N SER A 284 -3.90 15.49 -10.66
CA SER A 284 -4.68 15.48 -11.91
C SER A 284 -3.82 15.85 -13.14
N ALA A 285 -2.95 16.85 -12.98
CA ALA A 285 -1.98 17.19 -14.02
C ALA A 285 -0.99 16.05 -14.29
N MET A 286 -0.53 15.35 -13.24
CA MET A 286 0.32 14.16 -13.39
C MET A 286 -0.43 12.99 -14.06
N ALA A 287 -1.72 12.81 -13.79
CA ALA A 287 -2.54 11.80 -14.46
C ALA A 287 -2.70 12.10 -15.96
N LEU A 288 -2.97 13.37 -16.33
CA LEU A 288 -2.98 13.81 -17.73
C LEU A 288 -1.61 13.64 -18.39
N GLY A 289 -0.55 14.02 -17.69
CA GLY A 289 0.84 13.82 -18.16
C GLY A 289 1.15 12.35 -18.42
N PHE A 290 0.71 11.44 -17.52
CA PHE A 290 0.85 10.01 -17.73
C PHE A 290 0.11 9.55 -19.00
N TRP A 291 -1.15 9.96 -19.18
CA TRP A 291 -1.93 9.61 -20.35
C TRP A 291 -1.26 10.07 -21.66
N VAL A 292 -0.78 11.31 -21.73
CA VAL A 292 -0.09 11.85 -22.91
C VAL A 292 1.24 11.12 -23.19
N LEU A 293 1.96 10.75 -22.12
CA LEU A 293 3.27 10.08 -22.22
C LEU A 293 3.18 8.57 -22.33
N GLU A 294 2.00 7.97 -22.08
CA GLU A 294 1.80 6.52 -22.04
C GLU A 294 2.39 5.79 -23.28
N PRO A 295 2.20 6.26 -24.52
CA PRO A 295 2.76 5.59 -25.69
C PRO A 295 4.30 5.46 -25.65
N TYR A 296 4.96 6.37 -24.94
CA TYR A 296 6.43 6.38 -24.78
C TYR A 296 6.92 5.66 -23.52
N LEU A 297 6.03 5.36 -22.58
CA LEU A 297 6.41 4.74 -21.31
C LEU A 297 6.70 3.24 -21.42
N GLY A 298 6.37 2.59 -22.52
CA GLY A 298 6.58 1.17 -22.74
C GLY A 298 8.05 0.73 -22.60
N TRP A 299 9.02 1.59 -22.98
CA TRP A 299 10.44 1.31 -22.78
C TRP A 299 10.85 1.31 -21.30
N LEU A 300 10.19 2.10 -20.46
CA LEU A 300 10.45 2.20 -19.03
C LEU A 300 9.70 1.14 -18.21
N LEU A 301 8.45 0.88 -18.57
CA LEU A 301 7.55 -0.02 -17.82
C LEU A 301 7.62 -1.47 -18.32
N GLY A 302 8.20 -1.69 -19.50
CA GLY A 302 8.44 -3.00 -20.07
C GLY A 302 7.34 -3.48 -21.02
N LYS A 303 7.67 -4.55 -21.79
CA LYS A 303 6.79 -5.08 -22.85
C LYS A 303 5.42 -5.55 -22.32
N ARG A 304 5.38 -6.15 -21.14
CA ARG A 304 4.12 -6.66 -20.57
C ARG A 304 3.15 -5.53 -20.26
N PHE A 305 3.64 -4.41 -19.73
CA PHE A 305 2.81 -3.22 -19.55
C PHE A 305 2.20 -2.78 -20.87
N THR A 306 3.01 -2.60 -21.92
CA THR A 306 2.53 -2.15 -23.23
C THR A 306 1.46 -3.07 -23.78
N GLN A 307 1.66 -4.37 -23.71
CA GLN A 307 0.69 -5.36 -24.22
C GLN A 307 -0.61 -5.35 -23.43
N ILE A 308 -0.54 -5.38 -22.09
CA ILE A 308 -1.72 -5.41 -21.23
C ILE A 308 -2.46 -4.06 -21.30
N PHE A 309 -1.75 -2.93 -21.27
CA PHE A 309 -2.37 -1.63 -21.34
C PHE A 309 -3.07 -1.40 -22.68
N ALA A 310 -2.48 -1.84 -23.79
CA ALA A 310 -3.12 -1.77 -25.11
C ALA A 310 -4.39 -2.65 -25.18
N ALA A 311 -4.36 -3.86 -24.60
CA ALA A 311 -5.50 -4.78 -24.58
C ALA A 311 -6.63 -4.34 -23.64
N TYR A 312 -6.30 -3.64 -22.53
CA TYR A 312 -7.22 -3.21 -21.47
C TYR A 312 -7.14 -1.70 -21.22
N ARG A 313 -7.14 -0.94 -22.34
CA ARG A 313 -6.89 0.51 -22.29
C ARG A 313 -7.95 1.28 -21.48
N ALA A 314 -9.24 0.93 -21.65
CA ALA A 314 -10.33 1.58 -20.94
C ALA A 314 -10.24 1.36 -19.41
N GLU A 315 -9.88 0.15 -18.99
CA GLU A 315 -9.64 -0.23 -17.60
C GLU A 315 -8.45 0.52 -17.01
N GLY A 316 -7.34 0.59 -17.75
CA GLY A 316 -6.14 1.34 -17.37
C GLY A 316 -6.44 2.83 -17.19
N LEU A 317 -7.16 3.44 -18.12
CA LEU A 317 -7.56 4.85 -18.04
C LEU A 317 -8.53 5.12 -16.88
N THR A 318 -9.48 4.21 -16.62
CA THR A 318 -10.37 4.30 -15.46
C THR A 318 -9.57 4.28 -14.14
N LEU A 319 -8.60 3.36 -14.01
CA LEU A 319 -7.72 3.30 -12.84
C LEU A 319 -6.85 4.57 -12.73
N LEU A 320 -6.40 5.13 -13.84
CA LEU A 320 -5.65 6.38 -13.86
C LEU A 320 -6.49 7.56 -13.31
N VAL A 321 -7.75 7.70 -13.74
CA VAL A 321 -8.66 8.71 -13.19
C VAL A 321 -8.95 8.45 -11.71
N GLN A 322 -9.06 7.19 -11.30
CA GLN A 322 -9.28 6.80 -9.92
C GLN A 322 -8.12 7.22 -8.98
N THR A 323 -6.90 7.42 -9.48
CA THR A 323 -5.78 7.93 -8.67
C THR A 323 -6.05 9.30 -8.06
N ILE A 324 -6.87 10.13 -8.73
CA ILE A 324 -7.29 11.44 -8.22
C ILE A 324 -8.15 11.26 -6.97
N LEU A 325 -9.09 10.31 -7.00
CA LEU A 325 -9.93 9.98 -5.84
C LEU A 325 -9.11 9.40 -4.69
N TRP A 326 -8.17 8.49 -4.95
CA TRP A 326 -7.30 7.94 -3.89
C TRP A 326 -6.44 9.03 -3.24
N SER A 327 -5.91 9.96 -4.03
CA SER A 327 -5.20 11.13 -3.50
C SER A 327 -6.10 11.99 -2.61
N ALA A 328 -7.32 12.26 -3.05
CA ALA A 328 -8.28 13.07 -2.32
C ALA A 328 -8.76 12.39 -1.03
N ILE A 329 -8.99 11.06 -1.06
CA ILE A 329 -9.34 10.27 0.12
C ILE A 329 -8.22 10.35 1.16
N ALA A 330 -6.96 10.14 0.75
CA ALA A 330 -5.81 10.20 1.64
C ALA A 330 -5.59 11.61 2.24
N LEU A 331 -5.78 12.66 1.45
CA LEU A 331 -5.75 14.05 1.93
C LEU A 331 -6.85 14.33 2.93
N ASN A 332 -8.06 13.85 2.66
CA ASN A 332 -9.20 14.04 3.55
C ASN A 332 -9.00 13.30 4.89
N ASP A 333 -8.42 12.08 4.85
CA ASP A 333 -8.04 11.35 6.07
C ASP A 333 -6.99 12.09 6.89
N LEU A 334 -5.98 12.67 6.24
CA LEU A 334 -4.97 13.49 6.90
C LEU A 334 -5.57 14.74 7.57
N VAL A 335 -6.48 15.42 6.85
CA VAL A 335 -7.21 16.58 7.37
C VAL A 335 -8.11 16.19 8.55
N ASN A 336 -8.85 15.09 8.43
CA ASN A 336 -9.72 14.59 9.50
C ASN A 336 -8.91 14.15 10.74
N SER A 337 -7.72 13.59 10.53
CA SER A 337 -6.80 13.23 11.62
C SER A 337 -6.29 14.46 12.34
N ARG A 338 -5.89 15.50 11.59
CA ARG A 338 -5.47 16.79 12.16
C ARG A 338 -6.57 17.45 12.97
N LEU A 339 -7.82 17.40 12.51
CA LEU A 339 -9.00 17.96 13.20
C LEU A 339 -9.52 17.05 14.32
N GLN A 340 -8.88 15.91 14.58
CA GLN A 340 -9.28 14.92 15.58
C GLN A 340 -10.69 14.35 15.38
N ILE A 341 -11.20 14.38 14.14
CA ILE A 341 -12.52 13.83 13.78
C ILE A 341 -12.42 12.49 13.04
N ALA A 342 -11.21 12.02 12.72
CA ALA A 342 -11.00 10.82 11.93
C ALA A 342 -11.79 9.61 12.45
N GLY A 343 -11.78 9.34 13.77
CA GLY A 343 -12.52 8.24 14.36
C GLY A 343 -14.05 8.34 14.21
N ARG A 344 -14.61 9.56 14.16
CA ARG A 344 -16.05 9.78 13.92
C ARG A 344 -16.40 9.57 12.45
N VAL A 345 -15.58 10.07 11.54
CA VAL A 345 -15.73 9.86 10.09
C VAL A 345 -15.61 8.36 9.77
N THR A 346 -14.62 7.67 10.33
CA THR A 346 -14.41 6.23 10.14
C THR A 346 -15.62 5.39 10.56
N ARG A 347 -16.34 5.75 11.64
CA ARG A 347 -17.55 5.03 12.06
C ARG A 347 -18.64 4.99 10.99
N VAL A 348 -18.67 5.97 10.07
CA VAL A 348 -19.64 6.02 8.97
C VAL A 348 -19.06 5.42 7.70
N THR A 349 -17.79 5.72 7.39
CA THR A 349 -17.15 5.27 6.15
C THR A 349 -16.78 3.79 6.16
N ALA A 350 -16.47 3.19 7.33
CA ALA A 350 -16.11 1.77 7.42
C ALA A 350 -17.28 0.84 7.08
N PRO A 351 -18.51 0.99 7.62
CA PRO A 351 -19.65 0.20 7.19
C PRO A 351 -20.00 0.39 5.71
N TYR A 352 -19.91 1.63 5.19
CA TYR A 352 -20.11 1.89 3.77
C TYR A 352 -19.13 1.08 2.90
N LEU A 353 -17.83 1.12 3.25
CA LEU A 353 -16.81 0.38 2.50
C LEU A 353 -17.05 -1.14 2.59
N ALA A 354 -17.35 -1.66 3.78
CA ALA A 354 -17.59 -3.08 3.99
C ALA A 354 -18.79 -3.59 3.18
N LEU A 355 -19.92 -2.88 3.24
CA LEU A 355 -21.13 -3.22 2.46
C LEU A 355 -20.89 -3.08 0.96
N GLY A 356 -20.22 -1.99 0.53
CA GLY A 356 -19.92 -1.76 -0.87
C GLY A 356 -18.97 -2.81 -1.45
N LEU A 357 -17.91 -3.18 -0.71
CA LEU A 357 -17.00 -4.26 -1.13
C LEU A 357 -17.72 -5.62 -1.13
N GLY A 358 -18.58 -5.90 -0.15
CA GLY A 358 -19.41 -7.12 -0.12
C GLY A 358 -20.30 -7.22 -1.34
N ALA A 359 -21.03 -6.14 -1.66
CA ALA A 359 -21.90 -6.07 -2.85
C ALA A 359 -21.10 -6.21 -4.15
N LEU A 360 -19.95 -5.52 -4.27
CA LEU A 360 -19.07 -5.61 -5.42
C LEU A 360 -18.49 -7.02 -5.58
N THR A 361 -18.10 -7.68 -4.47
CA THR A 361 -17.61 -9.06 -4.50
C THR A 361 -18.69 -10.02 -5.01
N PHE A 362 -19.90 -9.93 -4.47
CA PHE A 362 -21.03 -10.76 -4.88
C PHE A 362 -21.35 -10.56 -6.37
N TRP A 363 -21.43 -9.30 -6.80
CA TRP A 363 -21.70 -8.96 -8.21
C TRP A 363 -20.61 -9.46 -9.15
N THR A 364 -19.31 -9.27 -8.80
CA THR A 364 -18.17 -9.75 -9.58
C THR A 364 -18.17 -11.28 -9.65
N TRP A 365 -18.44 -11.96 -8.52
CA TRP A 365 -18.54 -13.42 -8.47
C TRP A 365 -19.65 -13.95 -9.39
N SER A 366 -20.84 -13.34 -9.38
CA SER A 366 -21.94 -13.77 -10.24
C SER A 366 -21.60 -13.59 -11.72
N ARG A 367 -20.88 -12.53 -12.10
CA ARG A 367 -20.42 -12.34 -13.48
C ARG A 367 -19.33 -13.33 -13.88
N ALA A 368 -18.38 -13.59 -13.03
CA ALA A 368 -17.27 -14.50 -13.30
C ALA A 368 -17.71 -15.95 -13.60
N GLN A 369 -18.93 -16.33 -13.22
CA GLN A 369 -19.52 -17.64 -13.57
C GLN A 369 -19.95 -17.74 -15.05
N HIS A 370 -20.19 -16.59 -15.70
CA HIS A 370 -20.86 -16.58 -17.03
C HIS A 370 -20.12 -15.72 -18.07
N MET A 371 -19.16 -14.90 -17.65
CA MET A 371 -18.49 -13.94 -18.51
C MET A 371 -16.98 -14.21 -18.58
N PRO A 372 -16.31 -13.86 -19.69
CA PRO A 372 -14.86 -13.93 -19.79
C PRO A 372 -14.18 -13.00 -18.79
N ILE A 373 -12.89 -13.25 -18.51
CA ILE A 373 -12.07 -12.48 -17.55
C ILE A 373 -12.06 -10.99 -17.92
N SER A 374 -12.00 -10.64 -19.21
CA SER A 374 -12.02 -9.26 -19.72
C SER A 374 -13.25 -8.48 -19.21
N ASP A 375 -14.44 -9.05 -19.42
CA ASP A 375 -15.71 -8.39 -19.09
C ASP A 375 -15.94 -8.34 -17.57
N THR A 376 -15.46 -9.35 -16.87
CA THR A 376 -15.48 -9.40 -15.40
C THR A 376 -14.54 -8.33 -14.82
N LEU A 377 -13.33 -8.20 -15.37
CA LEU A 377 -12.35 -7.19 -14.98
C LEU A 377 -12.86 -5.77 -15.24
N HIS A 378 -13.40 -5.54 -16.45
CA HIS A 378 -14.03 -4.26 -16.81
C HIS A 378 -15.11 -3.87 -15.80
N GLY A 379 -16.06 -4.77 -15.61
CA GLY A 379 -17.15 -4.53 -14.66
C GLY A 379 -16.67 -4.29 -13.25
N PHE A 380 -15.69 -5.08 -12.76
CA PHE A 380 -15.10 -4.86 -11.45
C PHE A 380 -14.47 -3.47 -11.32
N ILE A 381 -13.64 -3.03 -12.28
CA ILE A 381 -12.94 -1.73 -12.23
C ILE A 381 -13.95 -0.58 -12.22
N MET A 382 -15.00 -0.66 -13.05
CA MET A 382 -16.07 0.35 -13.07
C MET A 382 -16.86 0.37 -11.75
N GLY A 383 -17.24 -0.79 -11.23
CA GLY A 383 -17.92 -0.90 -9.93
C GLY A 383 -17.08 -0.39 -8.78
N HIS A 384 -15.78 -0.69 -8.80
CA HIS A 384 -14.83 -0.19 -7.79
C HIS A 384 -14.63 1.33 -7.88
N PHE A 385 -14.59 1.89 -9.10
CA PHE A 385 -14.55 3.34 -9.29
C PHE A 385 -15.78 4.03 -8.69
N ILE A 386 -16.99 3.51 -8.97
CA ILE A 386 -18.24 4.02 -8.39
C ILE A 386 -18.23 3.91 -6.86
N LEU A 387 -17.75 2.79 -6.32
CA LEU A 387 -17.61 2.59 -4.88
C LEU A 387 -16.67 3.65 -4.25
N MET A 388 -15.55 3.96 -4.91
CA MET A 388 -14.59 4.97 -4.42
C MET A 388 -15.15 6.39 -4.50
N VAL A 389 -15.91 6.73 -5.55
CA VAL A 389 -16.64 8.01 -5.62
C VAL A 389 -17.63 8.13 -4.46
N GLY A 390 -18.41 7.09 -4.21
CA GLY A 390 -19.36 7.05 -3.09
C GLY A 390 -18.64 7.11 -1.73
N PHE A 391 -17.53 6.40 -1.56
CA PHE A 391 -16.74 6.44 -0.33
C PHE A 391 -16.23 7.86 -0.04
N TYR A 392 -15.66 8.53 -1.05
CA TYR A 392 -15.22 9.91 -0.91
C TYR A 392 -16.38 10.86 -0.58
N THR A 393 -17.53 10.67 -1.22
CA THR A 393 -18.76 11.45 -0.94
C THR A 393 -19.20 11.29 0.52
N VAL A 394 -19.26 10.05 1.02
CA VAL A 394 -19.63 9.75 2.42
C VAL A 394 -18.61 10.32 3.38
N GLN A 395 -17.33 10.27 3.06
CA GLN A 395 -16.25 10.86 3.86
C GLN A 395 -16.41 12.39 3.97
N CYS A 396 -16.68 13.07 2.85
CA CYS A 396 -16.92 14.50 2.79
C CYS A 396 -18.19 14.90 3.58
N TRP A 397 -19.28 14.17 3.36
CA TRP A 397 -20.55 14.41 4.02
C TRP A 397 -20.46 14.22 5.55
N SER A 398 -19.76 13.18 5.99
CA SER A 398 -19.51 12.93 7.42
C SER A 398 -18.72 14.07 8.07
N ALA A 399 -17.68 14.59 7.39
CA ALA A 399 -16.91 15.73 7.87
C ALA A 399 -17.77 17.01 7.92
N TRP A 400 -18.64 17.21 6.93
CA TRP A 400 -19.59 18.33 6.91
C TRP A 400 -20.55 18.27 8.10
N TRP A 401 -21.12 17.11 8.36
CA TRP A 401 -22.05 16.92 9.50
C TRP A 401 -21.38 17.23 10.84
N LEU A 402 -20.07 17.02 10.94
CA LEU A 402 -19.26 17.38 12.10
C LEU A 402 -18.84 18.86 12.14
N GLY A 403 -19.38 19.71 11.25
CA GLY A 403 -19.12 21.15 11.19
C GLY A 403 -17.91 21.57 10.35
N HIS A 404 -17.21 20.61 9.70
CA HIS A 404 -16.00 20.87 8.93
C HIS A 404 -16.28 20.88 7.42
N ARG A 405 -16.26 22.07 6.82
CA ARG A 405 -16.61 22.27 5.40
C ARG A 405 -15.37 22.54 4.56
N PHE A 406 -14.87 21.52 3.86
CA PHE A 406 -13.74 21.63 2.93
C PHE A 406 -14.22 21.73 1.47
N VAL A 407 -15.16 22.63 1.19
CA VAL A 407 -15.86 22.74 -0.12
C VAL A 407 -14.87 22.89 -1.27
N ARG A 408 -13.77 23.66 -1.13
CA ARG A 408 -12.77 23.83 -2.18
C ARG A 408 -12.08 22.49 -2.53
N LEU A 409 -11.71 21.70 -1.52
CA LEU A 409 -11.10 20.39 -1.75
C LEU A 409 -12.10 19.43 -2.42
N TRP A 410 -13.33 19.41 -1.93
CA TRP A 410 -14.36 18.51 -2.48
C TRP A 410 -14.70 18.87 -3.92
N LEU A 411 -14.98 20.15 -4.17
CA LEU A 411 -15.31 20.64 -5.52
C LEU A 411 -14.14 20.41 -6.50
N SER A 412 -12.90 20.74 -6.11
CA SER A 412 -11.74 20.53 -6.96
C SER A 412 -11.55 19.04 -7.28
N THR A 413 -11.80 18.12 -6.33
CA THR A 413 -11.71 16.68 -6.57
C THR A 413 -12.71 16.23 -7.63
N TYR A 414 -14.00 16.60 -7.49
CA TYR A 414 -15.02 16.21 -8.48
C TYR A 414 -14.76 16.85 -9.85
N VAL A 415 -14.44 18.15 -9.89
CA VAL A 415 -14.12 18.85 -11.14
C VAL A 415 -12.91 18.22 -11.82
N CYS A 416 -11.84 17.91 -11.07
CA CYS A 416 -10.65 17.25 -11.61
C CYS A 416 -10.96 15.82 -12.09
N THR A 417 -11.69 15.03 -11.32
CA THR A 417 -12.03 13.65 -11.68
C THR A 417 -12.87 13.62 -12.96
N VAL A 418 -13.93 14.44 -13.03
CA VAL A 418 -14.80 14.53 -14.20
C VAL A 418 -14.05 15.16 -15.38
N GLY A 419 -13.34 16.26 -15.16
CA GLY A 419 -12.61 16.97 -16.20
C GLY A 419 -11.50 16.13 -16.84
N VAL A 420 -10.71 15.45 -16.03
CA VAL A 420 -9.67 14.52 -16.55
C VAL A 420 -10.32 13.35 -17.27
N GLY A 421 -11.38 12.77 -16.70
CA GLY A 421 -12.12 11.68 -17.35
C GLY A 421 -12.69 12.08 -18.72
N LEU A 422 -13.29 13.26 -18.82
CA LEU A 422 -13.82 13.79 -20.09
C LEU A 422 -12.71 14.09 -21.10
N LEU A 423 -11.59 14.69 -20.68
CA LEU A 423 -10.46 14.97 -21.57
C LEU A 423 -9.86 13.69 -22.14
N ILE A 424 -9.68 12.66 -21.31
CA ILE A 424 -9.21 11.34 -21.75
C ILE A 424 -10.21 10.73 -22.72
N PHE A 425 -11.52 10.73 -22.38
CA PHE A 425 -12.56 10.14 -23.22
C PHE A 425 -12.64 10.83 -24.59
N LEU A 426 -12.60 12.16 -24.62
CA LEU A 426 -12.59 12.90 -25.89
C LEU A 426 -11.32 12.66 -26.70
N GLY A 427 -10.17 12.60 -26.04
CA GLY A 427 -8.90 12.27 -26.70
C GLY A 427 -8.88 10.87 -27.31
N GLU A 428 -9.52 9.88 -26.68
CA GLU A 428 -9.67 8.52 -27.23
C GLU A 428 -10.69 8.44 -28.38
N LEU A 429 -11.64 9.39 -28.47
CA LEU A 429 -12.62 9.44 -29.56
C LEU A 429 -12.07 10.10 -30.82
N TYR A 430 -11.18 11.10 -30.68
CA TYR A 430 -10.72 11.95 -31.78
C TYR A 430 -9.22 11.77 -32.12
N GLY A 431 -8.48 10.99 -31.34
CA GLY A 431 -7.07 10.66 -31.57
C GLY A 431 -6.89 9.30 -32.19
#